data_75fff7a54243703c553a8c99f55df5b4
#
_entry.id   75fff7a54243703c553a8c99f55df5b4
#
_cell.length_a   1.000
_cell.length_b   1.000
_cell.length_c   1.000
_cell.angle_alpha   90.00
_cell.angle_beta   90.00
_cell.angle_gamma   90.00
#
_symmetry.space_group_name_H-M   'P 1'
#
loop_
_entity.id
_entity.type
_entity.pdbx_description
1 polymer ?
#
loop_
_entity_poly.entity_id
_entity_poly.type
_entity_poly.pdbx_seq_one_letter_code
_entity_poly.pdbx_strand_id
1 'polypeptide(L)'
;MFIFCTNRYNLHKFAAGTLNNSNYQILIEVPEENSLNDWLAVNTVEFYNRLNLFYGALRSNCTNESCPIMKGGPNIEYYWKRKKKTIPPDYIENVMVLIEKILDNPKVFPPDESVKFPKNFKRVTKEIFTKLYRIFAHIYVCHFQDIENIGAVSHLNTTYKHFYFFSRKFKLIKKREYEPLKFLNIKFEIQEEKKEKERQKQLQENNSQNKNN
;
A
#
# COMPACT_ATOMS: atom_id res chain seq x y z
N MET A 1 -6.29 11.91 14.28
CA MET A 1 -6.26 12.72 13.04
C MET A 1 -4.93 13.45 13.01
N PHE A 2 -3.97 12.93 12.25
CA PHE A 2 -2.63 13.53 12.22
C PHE A 2 -2.66 14.82 11.43
N ILE A 3 -2.43 15.95 12.09
CA ILE A 3 -2.23 17.26 11.46
C ILE A 3 -0.74 17.35 11.16
N PHE A 4 -0.36 17.01 9.92
CA PHE A 4 0.98 17.28 9.43
C PHE A 4 1.10 18.77 9.07
N CYS A 5 2.24 19.40 9.43
CA CYS A 5 2.58 20.76 9.01
C CYS A 5 2.52 20.93 7.48
N THR A 6 2.41 22.17 7.02
CA THR A 6 1.96 22.60 5.68
C THR A 6 2.54 21.86 4.48
N ASN A 7 3.80 21.47 4.49
CA ASN A 7 4.44 20.76 3.37
C ASN A 7 4.05 19.27 3.33
N ARG A 8 4.03 18.59 4.49
CA ARG A 8 3.54 17.21 4.60
C ARG A 8 2.04 17.10 4.28
N TYR A 9 1.25 18.13 4.59
CA TYR A 9 -0.16 18.18 4.20
C TYR A 9 -0.35 18.20 2.68
N ASN A 10 0.48 18.95 1.95
CA ASN A 10 0.46 18.94 0.49
C ASN A 10 0.85 17.57 -0.08
N LEU A 11 1.82 16.88 0.53
CA LEU A 11 2.18 15.51 0.16
C LEU A 11 1.02 14.52 0.32
N HIS A 12 0.18 14.67 1.35
CA HIS A 12 -1.03 13.86 1.49
C HIS A 12 -1.99 14.01 0.32
N LYS A 13 -2.15 15.22 -0.22
CA LYS A 13 -2.98 15.44 -1.42
C LYS A 13 -2.43 14.67 -2.63
N PHE A 14 -1.11 14.64 -2.81
CA PHE A 14 -0.49 13.86 -3.87
C PHE A 14 -0.68 12.34 -3.67
N ALA A 15 -0.51 11.85 -2.45
CA ALA A 15 -0.71 10.43 -2.13
C ALA A 15 -2.18 10.00 -2.24
N ALA A 16 -3.13 10.88 -1.92
CA ALA A 16 -4.58 10.63 -1.98
C ALA A 16 -5.16 10.72 -3.42
N GLY A 17 -4.56 11.56 -4.29
CA GLY A 17 -5.04 11.82 -5.65
C GLY A 17 -4.97 10.67 -6.66
N THR A 18 -4.65 9.47 -6.21
CA THR A 18 -4.29 8.30 -7.04
C THR A 18 -5.45 7.53 -7.65
N LEU A 19 -6.71 7.91 -7.44
CA LEU A 19 -7.85 7.09 -7.85
C LEU A 19 -8.21 7.18 -9.34
N ASN A 20 -7.73 8.18 -10.09
CA ASN A 20 -8.11 8.39 -11.47
C ASN A 20 -6.92 8.26 -12.43
N ASN A 21 -6.90 7.19 -13.20
CA ASN A 21 -6.14 6.99 -14.47
C ASN A 21 -4.64 7.37 -14.48
N SER A 22 -4.01 7.42 -13.35
CA SER A 22 -2.72 7.99 -13.15
C SER A 22 -1.62 7.03 -13.60
N ASN A 23 -0.55 7.60 -14.13
CA ASN A 23 0.71 6.90 -14.34
C ASN A 23 1.31 6.56 -12.96
N TYR A 24 1.26 5.27 -12.58
CA TYR A 24 1.82 4.84 -11.30
C TYR A 24 3.31 5.12 -11.19
N GLN A 25 4.05 5.20 -12.29
CA GLN A 25 5.46 5.58 -12.26
C GLN A 25 5.66 7.01 -11.75
N ILE A 26 4.82 7.93 -12.22
CA ILE A 26 4.86 9.33 -11.72
C ILE A 26 4.38 9.41 -10.28
N LEU A 27 3.31 8.68 -9.94
CA LEU A 27 2.72 8.71 -8.60
C LEU A 27 3.62 8.22 -7.49
N ILE A 28 4.55 7.32 -7.81
CA ILE A 28 5.48 6.77 -6.83
C ILE A 28 6.83 7.53 -6.83
N GLU A 29 6.99 8.58 -7.69
CA GLU A 29 8.18 9.42 -7.62
C GLU A 29 8.18 10.28 -6.34
N VAL A 30 9.37 10.47 -5.79
CA VAL A 30 9.54 11.45 -4.70
C VAL A 30 9.45 12.83 -5.31
N PRO A 31 8.54 13.71 -4.85
CA PRO A 31 8.49 15.08 -5.33
C PRO A 31 9.83 15.80 -5.09
N GLU A 32 10.28 16.64 -6.04
CA GLU A 32 11.63 17.21 -6.08
C GLU A 32 12.06 17.92 -4.79
N GLU A 33 11.14 18.60 -4.11
CA GLU A 33 11.41 19.36 -2.89
C GLU A 33 11.33 18.53 -1.59
N ASN A 34 11.09 17.23 -1.68
CA ASN A 34 10.79 16.41 -0.51
C ASN A 34 11.86 15.35 -0.25
N SER A 35 12.09 15.06 1.02
CA SER A 35 12.97 13.96 1.39
C SER A 35 12.29 12.59 1.16
N LEU A 36 13.10 11.58 0.86
CA LEU A 36 12.61 10.20 0.76
C LEU A 36 11.88 9.76 2.04
N ASN A 37 12.35 10.16 3.21
CA ASN A 37 11.73 9.75 4.47
C ASN A 37 10.35 10.38 4.66
N ASP A 38 10.17 11.65 4.27
CA ASP A 38 8.86 12.30 4.29
C ASP A 38 7.90 11.61 3.34
N TRP A 39 8.35 11.27 2.14
CA TRP A 39 7.54 10.53 1.17
C TRP A 39 7.15 9.14 1.65
N LEU A 40 8.09 8.40 2.26
CA LEU A 40 7.80 7.12 2.88
C LEU A 40 6.82 7.26 4.05
N ALA A 41 6.97 8.28 4.89
CA ALA A 41 6.09 8.51 6.04
C ALA A 41 4.64 8.76 5.60
N VAL A 42 4.45 9.71 4.69
CA VAL A 42 3.11 10.09 4.19
C VAL A 42 2.40 8.90 3.54
N ASN A 43 3.11 8.18 2.66
CA ASN A 43 2.53 7.00 2.00
C ASN A 43 2.26 5.85 2.98
N THR A 44 3.08 5.69 4.03
CA THR A 44 2.83 4.69 5.08
C THR A 44 1.50 4.96 5.79
N VAL A 45 1.25 6.20 6.18
CA VAL A 45 -0.01 6.62 6.82
C VAL A 45 -1.18 6.42 5.87
N GLU A 46 -1.04 6.82 4.61
CA GLU A 46 -2.11 6.70 3.61
C GLU A 46 -2.49 5.24 3.34
N PHE A 47 -1.52 4.35 3.15
CA PHE A 47 -1.82 2.93 2.97
C PHE A 47 -2.40 2.27 4.21
N TYR A 48 -1.97 2.66 5.40
CA TYR A 48 -2.58 2.22 6.65
C TYR A 48 -4.06 2.62 6.72
N ASN A 49 -4.36 3.90 6.48
CA ASN A 49 -5.73 4.43 6.52
C ASN A 49 -6.65 3.74 5.53
N ARG A 50 -6.20 3.58 4.28
CA ARG A 50 -6.99 2.91 3.22
C ARG A 50 -7.26 1.45 3.56
N LEU A 51 -6.24 0.73 4.04
CA LEU A 51 -6.40 -0.67 4.40
C LEU A 51 -7.32 -0.84 5.61
N ASN A 52 -7.25 0.07 6.58
CA ASN A 52 -8.14 0.10 7.74
C ASN A 52 -9.61 0.28 7.32
N LEU A 53 -9.89 1.11 6.31
CA LEU A 53 -11.24 1.25 5.75
C LEU A 53 -11.75 -0.06 5.12
N PHE A 54 -10.93 -0.72 4.29
CA PHE A 54 -11.31 -2.02 3.71
C PHE A 54 -11.58 -3.07 4.78
N TYR A 55 -10.69 -3.17 5.77
CA TYR A 55 -10.89 -4.13 6.85
C TYR A 55 -12.10 -3.79 7.71
N GLY A 56 -12.36 -2.51 7.96
CA GLY A 56 -13.57 -2.05 8.66
C GLY A 56 -14.86 -2.52 7.97
N ALA A 57 -14.90 -2.44 6.63
CA ALA A 57 -16.03 -2.93 5.84
C ALA A 57 -16.19 -4.47 5.86
N LEU A 58 -15.10 -5.20 6.12
CA LEU A 58 -15.07 -6.67 6.14
C LEU A 58 -15.18 -7.28 7.55
N ARG A 59 -15.19 -6.46 8.59
CA ARG A 59 -15.09 -6.92 9.98
C ARG A 59 -16.19 -7.90 10.38
N SER A 60 -17.40 -7.72 9.86
CA SER A 60 -18.52 -8.64 10.09
C SER A 60 -18.36 -9.99 9.39
N ASN A 61 -17.60 -10.06 8.31
CA ASN A 61 -17.41 -11.25 7.50
C ASN A 61 -16.14 -12.01 7.88
N CYS A 62 -15.14 -11.32 8.41
CA CYS A 62 -13.88 -11.90 8.87
C CYS A 62 -13.98 -12.27 10.36
N THR A 63 -14.53 -13.42 10.65
CA THR A 63 -14.77 -13.94 12.01
C THR A 63 -13.92 -15.18 12.30
N ASN A 64 -13.96 -15.66 13.55
CA ASN A 64 -13.27 -16.90 13.93
C ASN A 64 -13.83 -18.12 13.21
N GLU A 65 -15.11 -18.09 12.83
CA GLU A 65 -15.79 -19.17 12.14
C GLU A 65 -15.48 -19.17 10.64
N SER A 66 -15.59 -18.01 9.99
CA SER A 66 -15.32 -17.88 8.55
C SER A 66 -13.82 -17.96 8.23
N CYS A 67 -12.98 -17.50 9.13
CA CYS A 67 -11.53 -17.40 8.96
C CYS A 67 -10.79 -17.97 10.19
N PRO A 68 -10.73 -19.29 10.40
CA PRO A 68 -10.07 -19.89 11.57
C PRO A 68 -8.54 -19.76 11.57
N ILE A 69 -7.93 -19.43 10.43
CA ILE A 69 -6.48 -19.29 10.28
C ILE A 69 -6.16 -18.08 9.39
N MET A 70 -5.22 -17.25 9.79
CA MET A 70 -4.73 -16.13 8.97
C MET A 70 -3.96 -16.65 7.74
N LYS A 71 -4.63 -16.66 6.59
CA LYS A 71 -4.11 -17.18 5.32
C LYS A 71 -3.80 -16.05 4.34
N GLY A 72 -2.72 -16.22 3.57
CA GLY A 72 -2.42 -15.41 2.39
C GLY A 72 -2.47 -16.23 1.10
N GLY A 73 -2.90 -17.50 1.17
CA GLY A 73 -2.98 -18.44 0.05
C GLY A 73 -3.14 -19.89 0.55
N PRO A 74 -3.25 -20.87 -0.36
CA PRO A 74 -3.53 -22.27 0.01
C PRO A 74 -2.54 -22.85 1.02
N ASN A 75 -1.26 -22.51 0.90
CA ASN A 75 -0.18 -23.05 1.72
C ASN A 75 0.58 -21.94 2.49
N ILE A 76 -0.01 -20.76 2.65
CA ILE A 76 0.64 -19.63 3.29
C ILE A 76 -0.19 -19.19 4.48
N GLU A 77 0.35 -19.45 5.68
CA GLU A 77 -0.24 -19.03 6.94
C GLU A 77 0.63 -17.97 7.60
N TYR A 78 -0.01 -16.99 8.23
CA TYR A 78 0.67 -15.94 8.97
C TYR A 78 0.46 -16.10 10.47
N TYR A 79 1.53 -15.88 11.23
CA TYR A 79 1.53 -15.98 12.68
C TYR A 79 1.91 -14.63 13.30
N TRP A 80 1.21 -14.24 14.36
CA TRP A 80 1.50 -13.00 15.08
C TRP A 80 2.80 -13.08 15.89
N LYS A 81 2.96 -14.13 16.66
CA LYS A 81 4.20 -14.45 17.39
C LYS A 81 4.65 -15.86 17.00
N ARG A 82 5.96 -16.12 17.11
CA ARG A 82 6.55 -17.41 16.70
C ARG A 82 5.63 -18.60 17.06
N LYS A 83 5.08 -19.27 16.06
CA LYS A 83 4.29 -20.52 16.13
C LYS A 83 2.93 -20.46 16.87
N LYS A 84 2.45 -19.29 17.32
CA LYS A 84 1.11 -19.22 17.88
C LYS A 84 0.12 -18.96 16.73
N LYS A 85 -0.75 -19.94 16.43
CA LYS A 85 -1.88 -19.75 15.53
C LYS A 85 -2.73 -18.59 16.05
N THR A 86 -2.94 -17.61 15.20
CA THR A 86 -3.74 -16.44 15.51
C THR A 86 -4.78 -16.33 14.41
N ILE A 87 -6.03 -16.21 14.80
CA ILE A 87 -7.13 -16.00 13.87
C ILE A 87 -7.01 -14.64 13.19
N PRO A 88 -7.53 -14.47 11.95
CA PRO A 88 -7.40 -13.24 11.20
C PRO A 88 -7.88 -11.99 11.93
N PRO A 89 -9.07 -11.96 12.57
CA PRO A 89 -9.49 -10.77 13.32
C PRO A 89 -8.47 -10.31 14.34
N ASP A 90 -7.99 -11.21 15.21
CA ASP A 90 -6.98 -10.88 16.21
C ASP A 90 -5.65 -10.50 15.60
N TYR A 91 -5.24 -11.20 14.52
CA TYR A 91 -4.00 -10.86 13.81
C TYR A 91 -4.05 -9.45 13.23
N ILE A 92 -5.13 -9.12 12.52
CA ILE A 92 -5.28 -7.83 11.84
C ILE A 92 -5.43 -6.72 12.88
N GLU A 93 -6.22 -6.91 13.94
CA GLU A 93 -6.37 -5.93 15.01
C GLU A 93 -5.02 -5.67 15.71
N ASN A 94 -4.28 -6.71 16.04
CA ASN A 94 -2.93 -6.57 16.62
C ASN A 94 -1.98 -5.81 15.68
N VAL A 95 -2.07 -6.05 14.36
CA VAL A 95 -1.27 -5.30 13.36
C VAL A 95 -1.69 -3.84 13.34
N MET A 96 -2.99 -3.54 13.29
CA MET A 96 -3.49 -2.16 13.22
C MET A 96 -3.12 -1.38 14.46
N VAL A 97 -3.33 -1.92 15.64
CA VAL A 97 -2.93 -1.31 16.93
C VAL A 97 -1.41 -1.10 17.02
N LEU A 98 -0.61 -2.07 16.55
CA LEU A 98 0.84 -1.91 16.53
C LEU A 98 1.28 -0.78 15.60
N ILE A 99 0.71 -0.73 14.40
CA ILE A 99 1.07 0.31 13.42
C ILE A 99 0.63 1.68 13.94
N GLU A 100 -0.57 1.81 14.47
CA GLU A 100 -1.07 3.06 15.06
C GLU A 100 -0.12 3.59 16.14
N LYS A 101 0.29 2.73 17.09
CA LYS A 101 1.28 3.09 18.11
C LYS A 101 2.62 3.54 17.54
N ILE A 102 3.03 3.00 16.40
CA ILE A 102 4.27 3.40 15.73
C ILE A 102 4.08 4.76 15.04
N LEU A 103 2.94 4.97 14.36
CA LEU A 103 2.61 6.22 13.69
C LEU A 103 2.43 7.38 14.68
N ASP A 104 1.85 7.10 15.86
CA ASP A 104 1.65 8.08 16.95
C ASP A 104 2.94 8.41 17.70
N ASN A 105 4.02 7.66 17.49
CA ASN A 105 5.26 7.90 18.20
C ASN A 105 6.08 9.02 17.51
N PRO A 106 6.19 10.22 18.10
CA PRO A 106 6.89 11.35 17.50
C PRO A 106 8.41 11.13 17.34
N LYS A 107 8.98 10.14 18.05
CA LYS A 107 10.38 9.74 17.86
C LYS A 107 10.59 8.90 16.59
N VAL A 108 9.53 8.31 16.03
CA VAL A 108 9.57 7.49 14.82
C VAL A 108 8.97 8.21 13.63
N PHE A 109 7.82 8.86 13.82
CA PHE A 109 7.12 9.69 12.85
C PHE A 109 7.03 11.13 13.38
N PRO A 110 8.09 11.93 13.22
CA PRO A 110 8.09 13.31 13.73
C PRO A 110 7.00 14.14 13.05
N PRO A 111 6.15 14.84 13.79
CA PRO A 111 5.14 15.73 13.21
C PRO A 111 5.75 17.01 12.63
N ASP A 112 6.90 17.45 13.16
CA ASP A 112 7.62 18.64 12.75
C ASP A 112 8.71 18.31 11.73
N GLU A 113 8.73 19.07 10.63
CA GLU A 113 9.71 18.91 9.55
C GLU A 113 11.15 19.22 9.96
N SER A 114 11.35 20.07 10.97
CA SER A 114 12.66 20.36 11.54
C SER A 114 13.30 19.18 12.27
N VAL A 115 12.46 18.21 12.71
CA VAL A 115 12.91 17.02 13.41
C VAL A 115 13.23 15.90 12.44
N LYS A 116 14.48 15.42 12.48
CA LYS A 116 14.94 14.34 11.60
C LYS A 116 14.35 12.99 11.98
N PHE A 117 14.03 12.19 10.97
CA PHE A 117 13.66 10.79 11.17
C PHE A 117 14.80 9.98 11.83
N PRO A 118 14.49 8.98 12.65
CA PRO A 118 15.49 8.12 13.27
C PRO A 118 16.25 7.30 12.22
N LYS A 119 17.51 6.95 12.51
CA LYS A 119 18.37 6.18 11.59
C LYS A 119 17.76 4.85 11.12
N ASN A 120 16.90 4.25 11.92
CA ASN A 120 16.22 2.99 11.61
C ASN A 120 14.84 3.17 10.95
N PHE A 121 14.44 4.40 10.57
CA PHE A 121 13.11 4.70 10.02
C PHE A 121 12.74 3.77 8.86
N LYS A 122 13.63 3.63 7.86
CA LYS A 122 13.38 2.75 6.71
C LYS A 122 13.17 1.28 7.12
N ARG A 123 13.81 0.81 8.18
CA ARG A 123 13.59 -0.54 8.72
C ARG A 123 12.20 -0.68 9.31
N VAL A 124 11.77 0.31 10.10
CA VAL A 124 10.41 0.34 10.67
C VAL A 124 9.35 0.37 9.56
N THR A 125 9.53 1.22 8.55
CA THR A 125 8.64 1.28 7.38
C THR A 125 8.53 -0.08 6.67
N LYS A 126 9.64 -0.80 6.48
CA LYS A 126 9.63 -2.17 5.90
C LYS A 126 8.82 -3.16 6.74
N GLU A 127 8.92 -3.08 8.06
CA GLU A 127 8.15 -3.93 8.96
C GLU A 127 6.64 -3.63 8.85
N ILE A 128 6.26 -2.36 8.77
CA ILE A 128 4.87 -1.93 8.55
C ILE A 128 4.36 -2.45 7.20
N PHE A 129 5.07 -2.17 6.11
CA PHE A 129 4.65 -2.59 4.77
C PHE A 129 4.50 -4.10 4.64
N THR A 130 5.40 -4.89 5.25
CA THR A 130 5.28 -6.35 5.26
C THR A 130 3.99 -6.81 5.96
N LYS A 131 3.60 -6.15 7.05
CA LYS A 131 2.36 -6.47 7.78
C LYS A 131 1.11 -6.05 7.01
N LEU A 132 1.11 -4.85 6.43
CA LEU A 132 0.01 -4.38 5.57
C LEU A 132 -0.18 -5.30 4.36
N TYR A 133 0.91 -5.74 3.72
CA TYR A 133 0.84 -6.68 2.61
C TYR A 133 0.12 -7.99 2.98
N ARG A 134 0.37 -8.53 4.16
CA ARG A 134 -0.27 -9.77 4.62
C ARG A 134 -1.78 -9.62 4.80
N ILE A 135 -2.22 -8.42 5.20
CA ILE A 135 -3.66 -8.10 5.28
C ILE A 135 -4.26 -8.01 3.87
N PHE A 136 -3.60 -7.33 2.92
CA PHE A 136 -4.03 -7.34 1.52
C PHE A 136 -4.15 -8.76 0.98
N ALA A 137 -3.13 -9.60 1.19
CA ALA A 137 -3.16 -10.99 0.74
C ALA A 137 -4.34 -11.76 1.32
N HIS A 138 -4.65 -11.57 2.62
CA HIS A 138 -5.81 -12.18 3.26
C HIS A 138 -7.13 -11.70 2.65
N ILE A 139 -7.28 -10.40 2.42
CA ILE A 139 -8.49 -9.83 1.78
C ILE A 139 -8.71 -10.45 0.40
N TYR A 140 -7.69 -10.48 -0.45
CA TYR A 140 -7.80 -11.05 -1.79
C TYR A 140 -8.10 -12.56 -1.80
N VAL A 141 -7.56 -13.30 -0.85
CA VAL A 141 -7.68 -14.76 -0.82
C VAL A 141 -8.99 -15.22 -0.13
N CYS A 142 -9.40 -14.52 0.93
CA CYS A 142 -10.51 -14.98 1.77
C CYS A 142 -11.78 -14.14 1.62
N HIS A 143 -11.67 -12.87 1.22
CA HIS A 143 -12.76 -11.89 1.25
C HIS A 143 -12.97 -11.15 -0.07
N PHE A 144 -12.45 -11.67 -1.18
CA PHE A 144 -12.63 -11.00 -2.48
C PHE A 144 -14.11 -10.90 -2.86
N GLN A 145 -14.91 -11.96 -2.60
CA GLN A 145 -16.35 -11.95 -2.86
C GLN A 145 -17.10 -10.92 -1.98
N ASP A 146 -16.68 -10.75 -0.73
CA ASP A 146 -17.25 -9.73 0.15
C ASP A 146 -16.99 -8.31 -0.37
N ILE A 147 -15.77 -8.06 -0.87
CA ILE A 147 -15.42 -6.80 -1.55
C ILE A 147 -16.23 -6.59 -2.82
N GLU A 148 -16.48 -7.64 -3.59
CA GLU A 148 -17.32 -7.59 -4.80
C GLU A 148 -18.77 -7.25 -4.44
N ASN A 149 -19.33 -7.89 -3.42
CA ASN A 149 -20.68 -7.67 -2.95
C ASN A 149 -20.96 -6.23 -2.51
N ILE A 150 -19.96 -5.53 -1.98
CA ILE A 150 -20.05 -4.10 -1.62
C ILE A 150 -19.61 -3.15 -2.75
N GLY A 151 -19.34 -3.67 -3.97
CA GLY A 151 -18.92 -2.87 -5.12
C GLY A 151 -17.54 -2.22 -5.02
N ALA A 152 -16.67 -2.68 -4.11
CA ALA A 152 -15.39 -2.02 -3.79
C ALA A 152 -14.16 -2.61 -4.53
N VAL A 153 -14.34 -3.52 -5.50
CA VAL A 153 -13.24 -4.18 -6.22
C VAL A 153 -12.30 -3.19 -6.89
N SER A 154 -12.83 -2.18 -7.57
CA SER A 154 -12.02 -1.16 -8.25
C SER A 154 -11.16 -0.38 -7.27
N HIS A 155 -11.71 -0.03 -6.11
CA HIS A 155 -11.00 0.69 -5.05
C HIS A 155 -9.90 -0.17 -4.43
N LEU A 156 -10.18 -1.44 -4.13
CA LEU A 156 -9.19 -2.38 -3.61
C LEU A 156 -8.05 -2.56 -4.61
N ASN A 157 -8.36 -2.82 -5.89
CA ASN A 157 -7.37 -3.03 -6.93
C ASN A 157 -6.48 -1.80 -7.14
N THR A 158 -7.07 -0.60 -7.17
CA THR A 158 -6.32 0.65 -7.31
C THR A 158 -5.38 0.88 -6.12
N THR A 159 -5.90 0.67 -4.91
CA THR A 159 -5.11 0.85 -3.68
C THR A 159 -3.96 -0.16 -3.60
N TYR A 160 -4.25 -1.44 -3.86
CA TYR A 160 -3.22 -2.47 -3.82
C TYR A 160 -2.19 -2.30 -4.95
N LYS A 161 -2.60 -1.93 -6.14
CA LYS A 161 -1.70 -1.65 -7.26
C LYS A 161 -0.72 -0.53 -6.93
N HIS A 162 -1.20 0.57 -6.35
CA HIS A 162 -0.35 1.65 -5.84
C HIS A 162 0.61 1.16 -4.75
N PHE A 163 0.10 0.45 -3.75
CA PHE A 163 0.90 -0.14 -2.68
C PHE A 163 1.98 -1.06 -3.24
N TYR A 164 1.66 -1.91 -4.21
CA TYR A 164 2.59 -2.84 -4.83
C TYR A 164 3.74 -2.13 -5.53
N PHE A 165 3.45 -1.20 -6.44
CA PHE A 165 4.49 -0.47 -7.17
C PHE A 165 5.34 0.40 -6.23
N PHE A 166 4.73 1.07 -5.27
CA PHE A 166 5.43 1.84 -4.26
C PHE A 166 6.39 0.96 -3.44
N SER A 167 5.88 -0.14 -2.90
CA SER A 167 6.70 -1.04 -2.07
C SER A 167 7.84 -1.71 -2.86
N ARG A 168 7.64 -1.96 -4.16
CA ARG A 168 8.67 -2.46 -5.09
C ARG A 168 9.75 -1.41 -5.33
N LYS A 169 9.36 -0.19 -5.71
CA LYS A 169 10.28 0.93 -6.00
C LYS A 169 11.22 1.19 -4.83
N PHE A 170 10.69 1.32 -3.63
CA PHE A 170 11.48 1.63 -2.43
C PHE A 170 12.06 0.41 -1.72
N LYS A 171 11.86 -0.81 -2.26
CA LYS A 171 12.36 -2.08 -1.72
C LYS A 171 11.92 -2.28 -0.26
N LEU A 172 10.62 -2.06 0.01
CA LEU A 172 10.05 -2.12 1.37
C LEU A 172 9.65 -3.54 1.77
N ILE A 173 9.37 -4.41 0.81
CA ILE A 173 8.97 -5.80 1.04
C ILE A 173 9.96 -6.73 0.35
N LYS A 174 10.29 -7.84 0.99
CA LYS A 174 11.18 -8.87 0.40
C LYS A 174 10.46 -9.59 -0.74
N LYS A 175 11.17 -9.88 -1.83
CA LYS A 175 10.59 -10.51 -3.04
C LYS A 175 9.77 -11.76 -2.72
N ARG A 176 10.23 -12.61 -1.80
CA ARG A 176 9.53 -13.84 -1.39
C ARG A 176 8.17 -13.60 -0.71
N GLU A 177 7.98 -12.44 -0.08
CA GLU A 177 6.72 -12.12 0.60
C GLU A 177 5.58 -11.84 -0.41
N TYR A 178 5.89 -11.52 -1.68
CA TYR A 178 4.90 -11.27 -2.72
C TYR A 178 4.29 -12.55 -3.34
N GLU A 179 4.73 -13.73 -2.93
CA GLU A 179 4.26 -15.01 -3.51
C GLU A 179 2.74 -15.19 -3.43
N PRO A 180 2.03 -14.81 -2.34
CA PRO A 180 0.57 -14.94 -2.25
C PRO A 180 -0.21 -14.33 -3.42
N LEU A 181 0.19 -13.14 -3.87
CA LEU A 181 -0.51 -12.38 -4.91
C LEU A 181 0.32 -12.27 -6.20
N LYS A 182 1.22 -13.22 -6.44
CA LYS A 182 2.17 -13.21 -7.56
C LYS A 182 1.48 -13.02 -8.92
N PHE A 183 0.41 -13.77 -9.19
CA PHE A 183 -0.30 -13.68 -10.47
C PHE A 183 -0.99 -12.34 -10.65
N LEU A 184 -1.56 -11.78 -9.59
CA LEU A 184 -2.14 -10.44 -9.61
C LEU A 184 -1.07 -9.37 -9.87
N ASN A 185 0.08 -9.51 -9.22
CA ASN A 185 1.21 -8.60 -9.40
C ASN A 185 1.74 -8.62 -10.85
N ILE A 186 1.92 -9.80 -11.43
CA ILE A 186 2.32 -9.96 -12.85
C ILE A 186 1.29 -9.30 -13.78
N LYS A 187 0.00 -9.50 -13.53
CA LYS A 187 -1.07 -8.86 -14.31
C LYS A 187 -0.98 -7.33 -14.26
N PHE A 188 -0.69 -6.77 -13.09
CA PHE A 188 -0.52 -5.32 -12.94
C PHE A 188 0.74 -4.80 -13.65
N GLU A 189 1.85 -5.54 -13.59
CA GLU A 189 3.08 -5.20 -14.33
C GLU A 189 2.82 -5.14 -15.84
N ILE A 190 2.19 -6.18 -16.40
CA ILE A 190 1.84 -6.23 -17.82
C ILE A 190 0.91 -5.06 -18.22
N GLN A 191 -0.08 -4.75 -17.40
CA GLN A 191 -0.99 -3.63 -17.67
C GLN A 191 -0.27 -2.29 -17.70
N GLU A 192 0.68 -2.05 -16.79
CA GLU A 192 1.44 -0.80 -16.77
C GLU A 192 2.45 -0.69 -17.90
N GLU A 193 3.12 -1.78 -18.25
CA GLU A 193 4.00 -1.82 -19.41
C GLU A 193 3.25 -1.51 -20.71
N LYS A 194 2.03 -2.04 -20.87
CA LYS A 194 1.19 -1.76 -22.03
C LYS A 194 0.80 -0.28 -22.09
N LYS A 195 0.33 0.28 -20.99
CA LYS A 195 -0.03 1.70 -20.90
C LYS A 195 1.16 2.61 -21.17
N GLU A 196 2.34 2.25 -20.70
CA GLU A 196 3.55 3.03 -20.95
C GLU A 196 3.94 3.04 -22.43
N LYS A 197 3.90 1.89 -23.09
CA LYS A 197 4.14 1.79 -24.55
C LYS A 197 3.14 2.63 -25.36
N GLU A 198 1.86 2.61 -24.97
CA GLU A 198 0.82 3.42 -25.61
C GLU A 198 1.10 4.92 -25.43
N ARG A 199 1.50 5.36 -24.23
CA ARG A 199 1.88 6.76 -23.97
C ARG A 199 3.09 7.21 -24.79
N GLN A 200 4.13 6.38 -24.83
CA GLN A 200 5.33 6.69 -25.62
C GLN A 200 5.01 6.83 -27.09
N LYS A 201 4.15 5.96 -27.63
CA LYS A 201 3.68 6.05 -29.03
C LYS A 201 2.93 7.36 -29.29
N GLN A 202 2.00 7.74 -28.43
CA GLN A 202 1.26 9.01 -28.54
C GLN A 202 2.17 10.22 -28.50
N LEU A 203 3.17 10.22 -27.61
CA LEU A 203 4.15 11.31 -27.52
C LEU A 203 5.00 11.44 -28.80
N GLN A 204 5.40 10.32 -29.42
CA GLN A 204 6.14 10.31 -30.68
C GLN A 204 5.28 10.85 -31.85
N GLU A 205 4.01 10.43 -31.93
CA GLU A 205 3.07 10.90 -32.94
C GLU A 205 2.83 12.41 -32.85
N ASN A 206 2.61 12.95 -31.61
CA ASN A 206 2.43 14.36 -31.38
C ASN A 206 3.69 15.21 -31.73
N ASN A 207 4.86 14.70 -31.36
CA ASN A 207 6.12 15.36 -31.69
C ASN A 207 6.42 15.37 -33.20
N SER A 208 5.97 14.36 -33.92
CA SER A 208 6.12 14.29 -35.38
C SER A 208 5.18 15.27 -36.10
N GLN A 209 3.96 15.46 -35.58
CA GLN A 209 3.01 16.43 -36.12
C GLN A 209 3.46 17.88 -35.89
N ASN A 210 4.03 18.19 -34.73
CA ASN A 210 4.53 19.54 -34.41
C ASN A 210 5.80 19.94 -35.19
N LYS A 211 6.51 19.00 -35.80
CA LYS A 211 7.67 19.30 -36.65
C LYS A 211 7.29 19.57 -38.10
N ASN A 212 6.06 19.23 -38.50
CA ASN A 212 5.57 19.38 -39.87
C ASN A 212 4.63 20.58 -40.05
N ASN A 213 4.42 21.36 -38.99
CA ASN A 213 3.76 22.68 -38.97
C ASN A 213 4.79 23.78 -38.68
#